data_61ee5605efa63b8cb9faaffc62fff851
#
_entry.id   61ee5605efa63b8cb9faaffc62fff851
#
_cell.length_a   1.000
_cell.length_b   1.000
_cell.length_c   1.000
_cell.angle_alpha   90.00
_cell.angle_beta   90.00
_cell.angle_gamma   90.00
#
_symmetry.space_group_name_H-M   'P 1'
#
loop_
_entity.id
_entity.type
_entity.pdbx_description
1 polymer ?
#
loop_
_entity_poly.entity_id
_entity_poly.type
_entity_poly.pdbx_seq_one_letter_code
_entity_poly.pdbx_strand_id
1 'polypeptide(L)'
;MQLNPAEISELIKTRIEGLGTDANVRNQGTVLSVTDGIVRVHGLSDAMQGEMLEFPNNTFGLALNLERDSVGAVILGEYEHISEGDIVKCTGRILEVPVGPELIGRVVNALGQPIDGKGPINAKMTDVIEKVAPGVIARESVSQPMQTGLKSVDSMVPVGRGQRELIIGDRQTGKTAVAIDAIINQKGQNMTCVYVAIGQKASSIKNVVRALEQAGAMEYTIVVAASASESAAMQYVSAYSGCTMGEYFRDRGEDALIVYDDLSKQAVAYRQVSLLLRRPPGREAYPGDVFYLHSRLLERAARVNADYVEAFTKGAVKGKTGSLTALPIIETQAGDVSAFVPTNVISITDGQIFLETSLFNAGIRPAINAGISVSRVGGAAQTKLVKNLSGGIRTDLAQYRELAAFAQFASDLDEATRKQLDRGARVTELLKQAQYSPQSISIMGATLFAVNKGYMDDIEVKQVLHFEYEMHAYLKAKHAALLAKLEADKAMDKDAEAELTAALTAFKKTFA
;
A
#
# COMPACT_ATOMS: atom_id res chain seq x y z
N MET A 1 60.04 39.21 -8.43
CA MET A 1 59.91 39.39 -6.97
C MET A 1 60.24 38.06 -6.32
N GLN A 2 61.38 37.94 -5.67
CA GLN A 2 61.68 36.77 -4.84
C GLN A 2 61.01 36.99 -3.49
N LEU A 3 60.03 36.16 -3.17
CA LEU A 3 59.41 36.19 -1.85
C LEU A 3 60.46 35.79 -0.80
N ASN A 4 60.58 36.58 0.22
CA ASN A 4 61.52 36.37 1.35
C ASN A 4 61.06 35.12 2.14
N PRO A 5 61.91 34.18 2.54
CA PRO A 5 61.55 33.00 3.31
C PRO A 5 60.76 33.32 4.59
N ALA A 6 60.94 34.51 5.16
CA ALA A 6 60.14 34.96 6.31
C ALA A 6 58.67 35.25 5.96
N GLU A 7 58.38 35.84 4.79
CA GLU A 7 57.05 36.14 4.31
C GLU A 7 56.26 34.83 3.92
N ILE A 8 56.98 33.85 3.36
CA ILE A 8 56.45 32.53 3.07
C ILE A 8 56.08 31.80 4.37
N SER A 9 56.94 31.91 5.39
CA SER A 9 56.71 31.31 6.70
C SER A 9 55.53 31.96 7.43
N GLU A 10 55.38 33.28 7.31
CA GLU A 10 54.23 34.01 7.89
C GLU A 10 52.91 33.71 7.16
N LEU A 11 52.95 33.62 5.82
CA LEU A 11 51.80 33.18 5.02
C LEU A 11 51.37 31.75 5.31
N ILE A 12 52.33 30.85 5.50
CA ILE A 12 52.05 29.45 5.92
C ILE A 12 51.50 29.42 7.35
N LYS A 13 52.05 30.22 8.26
CA LYS A 13 51.61 30.31 9.65
C LYS A 13 50.18 30.89 9.74
N THR A 14 49.90 31.96 9.01
CA THR A 14 48.55 32.54 8.94
C THR A 14 47.54 31.57 8.32
N ARG A 15 47.94 30.77 7.33
CA ARG A 15 47.13 29.72 6.75
C ARG A 15 46.93 28.51 7.69
N ILE A 16 47.95 28.14 8.47
CA ILE A 16 47.87 27.09 9.49
C ILE A 16 47.05 27.57 10.69
N GLU A 17 47.17 28.82 11.10
CA GLU A 17 46.33 29.41 12.17
C GLU A 17 44.86 29.57 11.73
N GLY A 18 44.62 29.81 10.45
CA GLY A 18 43.28 29.73 9.84
C GLY A 18 42.74 28.30 9.69
N LEU A 19 43.62 27.28 9.69
CA LEU A 19 43.28 25.87 9.72
C LEU A 19 43.00 25.33 11.15
N GLY A 20 43.41 26.10 12.18
CA GLY A 20 43.27 25.70 13.59
C GLY A 20 41.84 25.81 14.17
N THR A 21 40.86 26.24 13.39
CA THR A 21 39.45 26.21 13.75
C THR A 21 38.70 24.99 13.17
N ASP A 22 39.41 24.07 12.56
CA ASP A 22 38.85 22.99 11.75
C ASP A 22 38.72 21.63 12.48
N ALA A 23 38.09 21.63 13.63
CA ALA A 23 37.42 20.40 14.10
C ALA A 23 36.20 20.04 13.22
N ASN A 24 35.82 20.92 12.28
CA ASN A 24 34.65 20.78 11.42
C ASN A 24 34.92 20.38 9.95
N VAL A 25 36.18 20.28 9.50
CA VAL A 25 36.51 20.03 8.07
C VAL A 25 36.08 18.64 7.60
N ARG A 26 35.99 17.65 8.51
CA ARG A 26 35.49 16.31 8.18
C ARG A 26 33.99 16.28 7.89
N ASN A 27 33.24 17.24 8.41
CA ASN A 27 31.78 17.34 8.31
C ASN A 27 31.32 18.39 7.30
N GLN A 28 32.24 19.00 6.55
CA GLN A 28 31.93 19.97 5.50
C GLN A 28 32.52 19.51 4.17
N GLY A 29 31.82 19.81 3.10
CA GLY A 29 32.24 19.52 1.75
C GLY A 29 31.87 20.64 0.79
N THR A 30 32.34 20.54 -0.43
CA THR A 30 32.10 21.52 -1.49
C THR A 30 31.39 20.83 -2.66
N VAL A 31 30.37 21.47 -3.19
CA VAL A 31 29.64 20.99 -4.38
C VAL A 31 30.57 20.99 -5.59
N LEU A 32 30.76 19.85 -6.22
CA LEU A 32 31.51 19.67 -7.45
C LEU A 32 30.66 19.81 -8.71
N SER A 33 29.43 19.35 -8.65
CA SER A 33 28.50 19.43 -9.78
C SER A 33 27.06 19.23 -9.31
N VAL A 34 26.14 19.85 -10.02
CA VAL A 34 24.68 19.71 -9.83
C VAL A 34 24.06 19.32 -11.16
N THR A 35 23.26 18.23 -11.18
CA THR A 35 22.55 17.77 -12.38
C THR A 35 21.24 17.13 -11.96
N ASP A 36 20.12 17.73 -12.38
CA ASP A 36 18.75 17.21 -12.14
C ASP A 36 18.48 16.82 -10.66
N GLY A 37 18.93 17.67 -9.72
CA GLY A 37 18.73 17.43 -8.29
C GLY A 37 19.69 16.40 -7.68
N ILE A 38 20.64 15.88 -8.44
CA ILE A 38 21.77 15.08 -7.95
C ILE A 38 22.99 15.98 -7.80
N VAL A 39 23.61 15.92 -6.64
CA VAL A 39 24.79 16.72 -6.32
C VAL A 39 25.95 15.80 -5.98
N ARG A 40 27.11 16.08 -6.55
CA ARG A 40 28.37 15.48 -6.10
C ARG A 40 29.09 16.48 -5.22
N VAL A 41 29.48 16.03 -4.03
CA VAL A 41 30.13 16.83 -3.02
C VAL A 41 31.53 16.27 -2.74
N HIS A 42 32.54 17.07 -2.82
CA HIS A 42 33.92 16.71 -2.41
C HIS A 42 34.07 16.89 -0.90
N GLY A 43 34.72 15.95 -0.25
CA GLY A 43 34.86 15.93 1.21
C GLY A 43 33.74 15.11 1.85
N LEU A 44 33.25 15.54 3.01
CA LEU A 44 32.22 14.81 3.80
C LEU A 44 32.69 13.40 4.18
N SER A 45 33.94 13.24 4.62
CA SER A 45 34.52 11.92 4.91
C SER A 45 33.83 11.18 6.05
N ASP A 46 33.08 11.88 6.90
CA ASP A 46 32.33 11.29 8.02
C ASP A 46 30.83 11.06 7.69
N ALA A 47 30.41 11.35 6.44
CA ALA A 47 29.02 11.17 6.03
C ALA A 47 28.58 9.68 6.09
N MET A 48 27.39 9.44 6.61
CA MET A 48 26.78 8.12 6.67
C MET A 48 25.85 7.87 5.47
N GLN A 49 25.67 6.61 5.10
CA GLN A 49 24.66 6.24 4.12
C GLN A 49 23.25 6.60 4.62
N GLY A 50 22.49 7.35 3.83
CA GLY A 50 21.16 7.80 4.22
C GLY A 50 21.14 9.01 5.17
N GLU A 51 22.29 9.65 5.37
CA GLU A 51 22.39 10.86 6.17
C GLU A 51 21.78 12.07 5.45
N MET A 52 21.10 12.92 6.21
CA MET A 52 20.70 14.25 5.74
C MET A 52 21.91 15.18 5.65
N LEU A 53 22.09 15.79 4.50
CA LEU A 53 23.09 16.82 4.26
C LEU A 53 22.40 18.19 4.18
N GLU A 54 22.97 19.19 4.83
CA GLU A 54 22.49 20.56 4.80
C GLU A 54 23.17 21.35 3.70
N PHE A 55 22.40 21.88 2.77
CA PHE A 55 22.79 22.76 1.68
C PHE A 55 22.41 24.21 1.98
N PRO A 56 22.88 25.20 1.21
CA PRO A 56 22.43 26.59 1.35
C PRO A 56 20.91 26.74 1.33
N ASN A 57 20.40 27.81 1.95
CA ASN A 57 18.99 28.16 2.04
C ASN A 57 18.10 27.11 2.74
N ASN A 58 18.63 26.41 3.76
CA ASN A 58 17.92 25.35 4.48
C ASN A 58 17.40 24.23 3.58
N THR A 59 18.08 23.95 2.47
CA THR A 59 17.78 22.83 1.61
C THR A 59 18.49 21.60 2.13
N PHE A 60 17.80 20.47 2.09
CA PHE A 60 18.35 19.20 2.55
C PHE A 60 18.51 18.22 1.38
N GLY A 61 19.55 17.40 1.47
CA GLY A 61 19.79 16.30 0.56
C GLY A 61 20.03 15.00 1.32
N LEU A 62 19.95 13.90 0.61
CA LEU A 62 20.16 12.55 1.13
C LEU A 62 21.44 11.96 0.55
N ALA A 63 22.40 11.57 1.38
CA ALA A 63 23.62 10.89 0.96
C ALA A 63 23.32 9.46 0.50
N LEU A 64 23.54 9.16 -0.78
CA LEU A 64 23.22 7.87 -1.38
C LEU A 64 24.43 7.09 -1.89
N ASN A 65 25.48 7.78 -2.36
CA ASN A 65 26.73 7.16 -2.79
C ASN A 65 27.88 7.70 -1.95
N LEU A 66 28.56 6.83 -1.24
CA LEU A 66 29.77 7.17 -0.49
C LEU A 66 30.96 6.63 -1.28
N GLU A 67 31.68 7.53 -1.95
CA GLU A 67 32.92 7.24 -2.67
C GLU A 67 34.13 7.73 -1.84
N ARG A 68 35.34 7.34 -2.23
CA ARG A 68 36.53 7.68 -1.46
C ARG A 68 36.75 9.19 -1.27
N ASP A 69 36.53 9.98 -2.33
CA ASP A 69 36.83 11.40 -2.37
C ASP A 69 35.57 12.27 -2.60
N SER A 70 34.41 11.66 -2.71
CA SER A 70 33.16 12.39 -2.96
C SER A 70 31.93 11.64 -2.42
N VAL A 71 30.89 12.42 -2.16
CA VAL A 71 29.56 11.90 -1.78
C VAL A 71 28.58 12.29 -2.87
N GLY A 72 27.84 11.31 -3.39
CA GLY A 72 26.70 11.54 -4.26
C GLY A 72 25.44 11.69 -3.42
N ALA A 73 24.82 12.86 -3.48
CA ALA A 73 23.60 13.18 -2.76
C ALA A 73 22.46 13.54 -3.70
N VAL A 74 21.25 13.31 -3.25
CA VAL A 74 20.01 13.71 -3.95
C VAL A 74 19.32 14.79 -3.13
N ILE A 75 18.90 15.88 -3.78
CA ILE A 75 18.21 16.98 -3.11
C ILE A 75 16.74 16.62 -2.88
N LEU A 76 16.28 16.92 -1.66
CA LEU A 76 14.90 16.70 -1.23
C LEU A 76 14.12 18.01 -1.37
N GLY A 77 13.75 18.38 -2.59
CA GLY A 77 13.03 19.61 -2.90
C GLY A 77 13.61 20.39 -4.08
N GLU A 78 13.48 21.71 -4.05
CA GLU A 78 14.00 22.61 -5.08
C GLU A 78 15.53 22.68 -4.99
N TYR A 79 16.21 22.66 -6.13
CA TYR A 79 17.69 22.64 -6.21
C TYR A 79 18.28 23.71 -7.13
N GLU A 80 17.44 24.54 -7.77
CA GLU A 80 17.85 25.53 -8.77
C GLU A 80 18.81 26.61 -8.21
N HIS A 81 18.79 26.80 -6.89
CA HIS A 81 19.63 27.76 -6.19
C HIS A 81 21.00 27.19 -5.75
N ILE A 82 21.23 25.88 -5.92
CA ILE A 82 22.47 25.22 -5.54
C ILE A 82 23.46 25.32 -6.70
N SER A 83 24.67 25.80 -6.39
CA SER A 83 25.72 26.03 -7.37
C SER A 83 27.01 25.29 -7.03
N GLU A 84 27.87 25.10 -8.05
CA GLU A 84 29.20 24.56 -7.84
C GLU A 84 30.00 25.50 -6.92
N GLY A 85 30.69 24.93 -5.97
CA GLY A 85 31.45 25.68 -4.95
C GLY A 85 30.68 25.90 -3.65
N ASP A 86 29.37 25.63 -3.61
CA ASP A 86 28.59 25.76 -2.38
C ASP A 86 29.07 24.80 -1.28
N ILE A 87 28.96 25.27 -0.04
CA ILE A 87 29.33 24.47 1.13
C ILE A 87 28.18 23.61 1.59
N VAL A 88 28.45 22.31 1.79
CA VAL A 88 27.52 21.32 2.29
C VAL A 88 28.01 20.80 3.64
N LYS A 89 27.07 20.54 4.58
CA LYS A 89 27.42 20.08 5.92
C LYS A 89 26.73 18.73 6.21
N CYS A 90 27.45 17.84 6.88
CA CYS A 90 26.86 16.68 7.54
C CYS A 90 25.98 17.15 8.70
N THR A 91 24.79 16.57 8.83
CA THR A 91 23.90 16.84 9.98
C THR A 91 24.10 15.85 11.12
N GLY A 92 24.78 14.71 10.88
CA GLY A 92 24.87 13.59 11.81
C GLY A 92 23.55 12.86 12.02
N ARG A 93 22.53 13.14 11.20
CA ARG A 93 21.18 12.60 11.34
C ARG A 93 20.76 11.85 10.08
N ILE A 94 20.29 10.64 10.26
CA ILE A 94 19.60 9.90 9.19
C ILE A 94 18.26 10.57 8.91
N LEU A 95 17.78 10.48 7.69
CA LEU A 95 16.50 11.09 7.29
C LEU A 95 15.35 10.55 8.13
N GLU A 96 14.65 11.46 8.79
CA GLU A 96 13.52 11.21 9.68
C GLU A 96 12.27 11.91 9.16
N VAL A 97 11.10 11.37 9.53
CA VAL A 97 9.80 11.98 9.28
C VAL A 97 8.99 12.05 10.56
N PRO A 98 8.06 13.02 10.69
CA PRO A 98 7.13 13.04 11.81
C PRO A 98 6.26 11.78 11.80
N VAL A 99 5.98 11.27 12.99
CA VAL A 99 5.12 10.11 13.22
C VAL A 99 4.18 10.38 14.39
N GLY A 100 3.02 9.76 14.36
CA GLY A 100 2.06 9.87 15.46
C GLY A 100 0.62 10.12 15.01
N PRO A 101 -0.31 10.13 15.96
CA PRO A 101 -1.73 10.36 15.69
C PRO A 101 -2.03 11.77 15.15
N GLU A 102 -1.13 12.72 15.34
CA GLU A 102 -1.26 14.11 14.84
C GLU A 102 -1.28 14.18 13.30
N LEU A 103 -0.82 13.15 12.62
CA LEU A 103 -0.83 13.02 11.16
C LEU A 103 -2.17 12.50 10.61
N ILE A 104 -3.02 11.91 11.44
CA ILE A 104 -4.32 11.37 11.01
C ILE A 104 -5.19 12.51 10.50
N GLY A 105 -5.84 12.30 9.35
CA GLY A 105 -6.67 13.31 8.70
C GLY A 105 -5.91 14.33 7.87
N ARG A 106 -4.59 14.21 7.78
CA ARG A 106 -3.72 15.17 7.08
C ARG A 106 -3.20 14.60 5.75
N VAL A 107 -2.91 15.52 4.85
CA VAL A 107 -2.19 15.24 3.60
C VAL A 107 -0.81 15.87 3.70
N VAL A 108 0.22 15.03 3.60
CA VAL A 108 1.61 15.44 3.76
C VAL A 108 2.45 15.06 2.52
N ASN A 109 3.58 15.73 2.33
CA ASN A 109 4.57 15.34 1.33
C ASN A 109 5.45 14.18 1.83
N ALA A 110 6.45 13.77 1.04
CA ALA A 110 7.38 12.69 1.37
C ALA A 110 8.23 12.95 2.63
N LEU A 111 8.35 14.18 3.08
CA LEU A 111 9.06 14.57 4.30
C LEU A 111 8.13 14.75 5.51
N GLY A 112 6.83 14.46 5.36
CA GLY A 112 5.84 14.63 6.40
C GLY A 112 5.39 16.08 6.63
N GLN A 113 5.72 16.99 5.71
CA GLN A 113 5.26 18.38 5.77
C GLN A 113 3.83 18.48 5.23
N PRO A 114 2.94 19.24 5.89
CA PRO A 114 1.53 19.37 5.47
C PRO A 114 1.41 20.15 4.15
N ILE A 115 0.61 19.62 3.23
CA ILE A 115 0.30 20.22 1.93
C ILE A 115 -1.21 20.43 1.73
N ASP A 116 -2.00 20.22 2.78
CA ASP A 116 -3.47 20.28 2.77
C ASP A 116 -4.04 21.66 3.13
N GLY A 117 -3.19 22.64 3.42
CA GLY A 117 -3.62 23.98 3.81
C GLY A 117 -4.23 24.09 5.21
N LYS A 118 -4.20 23.01 6.01
CA LYS A 118 -4.77 22.97 7.37
C LYS A 118 -3.79 23.42 8.47
N GLY A 119 -2.71 24.09 8.09
CA GLY A 119 -1.69 24.60 9.01
C GLY A 119 -0.65 23.54 9.43
N PRO A 120 0.33 23.93 10.27
CA PRO A 120 1.43 23.06 10.68
C PRO A 120 0.94 21.85 11.49
N ILE A 121 1.71 20.77 11.45
CA ILE A 121 1.49 19.57 12.25
C ILE A 121 2.46 19.61 13.43
N ASN A 122 1.94 19.61 14.65
CA ASN A 122 2.74 19.59 15.88
C ASN A 122 3.00 18.14 16.31
N ALA A 123 3.67 17.36 15.44
CA ALA A 123 4.06 16.00 15.77
C ALA A 123 5.05 15.99 16.96
N LYS A 124 4.80 15.12 17.92
CA LYS A 124 5.65 15.00 19.12
C LYS A 124 6.87 14.14 18.91
N MET A 125 6.87 13.33 17.86
CA MET A 125 7.90 12.34 17.58
C MET A 125 8.28 12.36 16.11
N THR A 126 9.55 12.06 15.86
CA THR A 126 10.10 11.74 14.54
C THR A 126 10.65 10.32 14.57
N ASP A 127 10.77 9.70 13.41
CA ASP A 127 11.37 8.40 13.28
C ASP A 127 12.05 8.24 11.92
N VAL A 128 13.11 7.44 11.88
CA VAL A 128 13.90 7.23 10.67
C VAL A 128 13.11 6.51 9.58
N ILE A 129 13.30 6.90 8.33
CA ILE A 129 12.58 6.29 7.21
C ILE A 129 13.13 4.93 6.81
N GLU A 130 14.43 4.70 6.95
CA GLU A 130 15.09 3.44 6.66
C GLU A 130 15.26 2.63 7.95
N LYS A 131 14.48 1.58 8.09
CA LYS A 131 14.49 0.67 9.24
C LYS A 131 14.63 -0.77 8.81
N VAL A 132 15.24 -1.56 9.68
CA VAL A 132 15.26 -3.01 9.54
C VAL A 132 13.87 -3.56 9.88
N ALA A 133 13.37 -4.45 9.04
CA ALA A 133 12.10 -5.14 9.27
C ALA A 133 12.15 -5.98 10.57
N PRO A 134 10.99 -6.23 11.23
CA PRO A 134 10.93 -7.11 12.38
C PRO A 134 11.51 -8.49 12.04
N GLY A 135 12.39 -8.99 12.90
CA GLY A 135 13.00 -10.31 12.76
C GLY A 135 12.00 -11.47 12.93
N VAL A 136 12.43 -12.69 12.65
CA VAL A 136 11.56 -13.88 12.68
C VAL A 136 10.93 -14.08 14.07
N ILE A 137 11.69 -13.87 15.15
CA ILE A 137 11.21 -14.05 16.55
C ILE A 137 10.14 -13.02 16.93
N ALA A 138 10.21 -11.81 16.35
CA ALA A 138 9.26 -10.73 16.63
C ALA A 138 7.92 -10.89 15.90
N ARG A 139 7.84 -11.80 14.90
CA ARG A 139 6.64 -11.99 14.09
C ARG A 139 5.68 -12.98 14.72
N GLU A 140 4.40 -12.73 14.45
CA GLU A 140 3.31 -13.64 14.74
C GLU A 140 2.60 -14.04 13.45
N SER A 141 2.03 -15.25 13.42
CA SER A 141 1.29 -15.73 12.24
C SER A 141 0.06 -14.88 11.97
N VAL A 142 -0.18 -14.61 10.70
CA VAL A 142 -1.35 -13.86 10.23
C VAL A 142 -2.60 -14.75 10.39
N SER A 143 -3.49 -14.37 11.31
CA SER A 143 -4.71 -15.13 11.65
C SER A 143 -5.95 -14.25 11.82
N GLN A 144 -5.82 -12.93 11.72
CA GLN A 144 -6.95 -12.01 11.83
C GLN A 144 -7.28 -11.43 10.45
N PRO A 145 -8.57 -11.46 10.05
CA PRO A 145 -8.99 -10.90 8.78
C PRO A 145 -8.85 -9.37 8.75
N MET A 146 -8.38 -8.85 7.63
CA MET A 146 -8.52 -7.47 7.22
C MET A 146 -9.61 -7.41 6.15
N GLN A 147 -10.83 -7.06 6.54
CA GLN A 147 -11.97 -7.05 5.64
C GLN A 147 -11.87 -5.88 4.66
N THR A 148 -11.91 -6.17 3.37
CA THR A 148 -11.92 -5.14 2.33
C THR A 148 -13.31 -4.62 2.02
N GLY A 149 -14.34 -5.38 2.39
CA GLY A 149 -15.73 -5.09 2.05
C GLY A 149 -16.07 -5.39 0.59
N LEU A 150 -15.14 -5.96 -0.17
CA LEU A 150 -15.34 -6.39 -1.55
C LEU A 150 -15.66 -7.88 -1.57
N LYS A 151 -16.85 -8.25 -2.07
CA LYS A 151 -17.32 -9.64 -2.14
C LYS A 151 -16.30 -10.57 -2.80
N SER A 152 -15.74 -10.14 -3.92
CA SER A 152 -14.76 -10.91 -4.69
C SER A 152 -13.42 -11.09 -3.99
N VAL A 153 -12.95 -10.09 -3.22
CA VAL A 153 -11.69 -10.18 -2.46
C VAL A 153 -11.89 -11.05 -1.23
N ASP A 154 -12.81 -10.67 -0.35
CA ASP A 154 -12.98 -11.32 0.95
C ASP A 154 -13.42 -12.78 0.84
N SER A 155 -14.13 -13.15 -0.24
CA SER A 155 -14.52 -14.55 -0.48
C SER A 155 -13.44 -15.39 -1.15
N MET A 156 -12.65 -14.82 -2.09
CA MET A 156 -11.75 -15.62 -2.93
C MET A 156 -10.26 -15.40 -2.65
N VAL A 157 -9.86 -14.18 -2.28
CA VAL A 157 -8.46 -13.76 -2.09
C VAL A 157 -8.35 -12.96 -0.78
N PRO A 158 -8.69 -13.56 0.36
CA PRO A 158 -8.78 -12.84 1.63
C PRO A 158 -7.43 -12.32 2.09
N VAL A 159 -7.45 -11.15 2.71
CA VAL A 159 -6.27 -10.47 3.24
C VAL A 159 -6.31 -10.49 4.76
N GLY A 160 -5.21 -10.82 5.40
CA GLY A 160 -5.08 -10.81 6.86
C GLY A 160 -4.28 -9.61 7.38
N ARG A 161 -4.48 -9.27 8.64
CA ARG A 161 -3.74 -8.20 9.31
C ARG A 161 -2.27 -8.56 9.45
N GLY A 162 -1.40 -7.79 8.83
CA GLY A 162 0.04 -8.04 8.73
C GLY A 162 0.49 -8.75 7.45
N GLN A 163 -0.44 -9.05 6.52
CA GLN A 163 -0.16 -9.64 5.22
C GLN A 163 0.26 -8.56 4.21
N ARG A 164 1.05 -8.97 3.21
CA ARG A 164 1.39 -8.19 2.03
C ARG A 164 0.66 -8.77 0.83
N GLU A 165 -0.40 -8.11 0.39
CA GLU A 165 -1.18 -8.58 -0.76
C GLU A 165 -1.04 -7.60 -1.91
N LEU A 166 -0.48 -8.06 -3.03
CA LEU A 166 -0.23 -7.25 -4.21
C LEU A 166 -1.52 -7.00 -4.99
N ILE A 167 -1.78 -5.76 -5.39
CA ILE A 167 -2.81 -5.40 -6.36
C ILE A 167 -2.10 -5.12 -7.69
N ILE A 168 -2.35 -5.95 -8.70
CA ILE A 168 -1.64 -5.90 -9.98
C ILE A 168 -2.59 -5.88 -11.16
N GLY A 169 -2.27 -5.15 -12.22
CA GLY A 169 -3.04 -5.09 -13.46
C GLY A 169 -2.67 -3.87 -14.31
N ASP A 170 -3.23 -3.81 -15.49
CA ASP A 170 -2.97 -2.74 -16.43
C ASP A 170 -3.53 -1.39 -15.97
N ARG A 171 -3.18 -0.34 -16.69
CA ARG A 171 -3.71 1.01 -16.46
C ARG A 171 -5.22 1.02 -16.49
N GLN A 172 -5.85 1.77 -15.56
CA GLN A 172 -7.30 1.98 -15.49
C GLN A 172 -8.16 0.72 -15.29
N THR A 173 -7.60 -0.36 -14.76
CA THR A 173 -8.35 -1.58 -14.41
C THR A 173 -9.05 -1.54 -13.05
N GLY A 174 -8.90 -0.42 -12.30
CA GLY A 174 -9.55 -0.25 -11.01
C GLY A 174 -8.67 -0.58 -9.79
N LYS A 175 -7.35 -0.69 -9.94
CA LYS A 175 -6.42 -0.99 -8.83
C LYS A 175 -6.58 -0.05 -7.63
N THR A 176 -6.53 1.26 -7.90
CA THR A 176 -6.75 2.29 -6.87
C THR A 176 -8.11 2.18 -6.21
N ALA A 177 -9.18 1.87 -6.98
CA ALA A 177 -10.52 1.73 -6.44
C ALA A 177 -10.61 0.59 -5.41
N VAL A 178 -10.03 -0.57 -5.71
CA VAL A 178 -9.95 -1.71 -4.77
C VAL A 178 -9.24 -1.30 -3.47
N ALA A 179 -8.13 -0.58 -3.57
CA ALA A 179 -7.39 -0.11 -2.41
C ALA A 179 -8.18 0.93 -1.57
N ILE A 180 -8.87 1.86 -2.23
CA ILE A 180 -9.70 2.86 -1.56
C ILE A 180 -10.91 2.22 -0.87
N ASP A 181 -11.57 1.25 -1.51
CA ASP A 181 -12.65 0.48 -0.88
C ASP A 181 -12.17 -0.25 0.38
N ALA A 182 -10.96 -0.84 0.33
CA ALA A 182 -10.35 -1.46 1.49
C ALA A 182 -10.12 -0.46 2.64
N ILE A 183 -9.68 0.77 2.34
CA ILE A 183 -9.53 1.85 3.34
C ILE A 183 -10.90 2.27 3.90
N ILE A 184 -11.87 2.51 3.05
CA ILE A 184 -13.23 2.95 3.46
C ILE A 184 -13.85 1.93 4.40
N ASN A 185 -13.64 0.63 4.16
CA ASN A 185 -14.20 -0.44 4.99
C ASN A 185 -13.55 -0.57 6.37
N GLN A 186 -12.45 0.16 6.64
CA GLN A 186 -11.82 0.11 7.98
C GLN A 186 -12.53 1.00 9.01
N LYS A 187 -13.58 1.71 8.64
CA LYS A 187 -14.37 2.50 9.58
C LYS A 187 -14.87 1.64 10.74
N GLY A 188 -14.49 2.02 11.97
CA GLY A 188 -14.86 1.28 13.18
C GLY A 188 -14.10 -0.04 13.40
N GLN A 189 -13.08 -0.35 12.59
CA GLN A 189 -12.28 -1.58 12.72
C GLN A 189 -11.00 -1.39 13.55
N ASN A 190 -10.81 -0.23 14.19
CA ASN A 190 -9.62 0.14 14.94
C ASN A 190 -8.33 -0.06 14.14
N MET A 191 -8.33 0.45 12.92
CA MET A 191 -7.20 0.37 12.00
C MET A 191 -6.88 1.76 11.45
N THR A 192 -5.63 2.20 11.63
CA THR A 192 -5.13 3.42 11.00
C THR A 192 -4.68 3.11 9.58
N CYS A 193 -5.10 3.92 8.62
CA CYS A 193 -4.73 3.73 7.23
C CYS A 193 -3.70 4.77 6.78
N VAL A 194 -2.78 4.35 5.91
CA VAL A 194 -1.81 5.22 5.24
C VAL A 194 -1.96 5.01 3.74
N TYR A 195 -2.29 6.06 3.00
CA TYR A 195 -2.31 6.02 1.55
C TYR A 195 -1.12 6.79 0.99
N VAL A 196 -0.24 6.11 0.28
CA VAL A 196 0.96 6.71 -0.33
C VAL A 196 0.75 6.84 -1.83
N ALA A 197 0.58 8.06 -2.30
CA ALA A 197 0.50 8.38 -3.73
C ALA A 197 1.89 8.66 -4.28
N ILE A 198 2.36 7.85 -5.23
CA ILE A 198 3.71 7.92 -5.78
C ILE A 198 3.66 8.25 -7.27
N GLY A 199 4.20 9.39 -7.67
CA GLY A 199 4.30 9.79 -9.07
C GLY A 199 2.96 9.94 -9.79
N GLN A 200 1.89 10.20 -9.05
CA GLN A 200 0.56 10.41 -9.60
C GLN A 200 0.31 11.87 -9.97
N LYS A 201 -0.64 12.10 -10.88
CA LYS A 201 -1.10 13.46 -11.18
C LYS A 201 -1.76 14.07 -9.94
N ALA A 202 -1.49 15.35 -9.65
CA ALA A 202 -2.09 16.06 -8.53
C ALA A 202 -3.63 15.99 -8.54
N SER A 203 -4.26 16.01 -9.71
CA SER A 203 -5.72 15.85 -9.87
C SER A 203 -6.20 14.46 -9.40
N SER A 204 -5.43 13.41 -9.67
CA SER A 204 -5.76 12.05 -9.22
C SER A 204 -5.68 11.94 -7.71
N ILE A 205 -4.63 12.49 -7.12
CA ILE A 205 -4.44 12.53 -5.66
C ILE A 205 -5.61 13.28 -5.00
N LYS A 206 -5.99 14.44 -5.55
CA LYS A 206 -7.13 15.21 -5.06
C LYS A 206 -8.45 14.43 -5.12
N ASN A 207 -8.68 13.65 -6.19
CA ASN A 207 -9.87 12.81 -6.30
C ASN A 207 -9.90 11.71 -5.25
N VAL A 208 -8.76 11.08 -4.95
CA VAL A 208 -8.65 10.08 -3.88
C VAL A 208 -8.93 10.70 -2.51
N VAL A 209 -8.30 11.83 -2.19
CA VAL A 209 -8.55 12.55 -0.93
C VAL A 209 -10.03 12.90 -0.79
N ARG A 210 -10.64 13.42 -1.84
CA ARG A 210 -12.07 13.75 -1.85
C ARG A 210 -12.96 12.51 -1.64
N ALA A 211 -12.64 11.37 -2.25
CA ALA A 211 -13.38 10.13 -2.05
C ALA A 211 -13.28 9.64 -0.59
N LEU A 212 -12.10 9.73 0.01
CA LEU A 212 -11.89 9.40 1.42
C LEU A 212 -12.64 10.36 2.36
N GLU A 213 -12.63 11.67 2.06
CA GLU A 213 -13.38 12.67 2.83
C GLU A 213 -14.89 12.42 2.76
N GLN A 214 -15.42 12.17 1.56
CA GLN A 214 -16.86 11.89 1.36
C GLN A 214 -17.32 10.64 2.08
N ALA A 215 -16.45 9.62 2.19
CA ALA A 215 -16.73 8.40 2.93
C ALA A 215 -16.49 8.55 4.45
N GLY A 216 -15.96 9.67 4.92
CA GLY A 216 -15.54 9.86 6.32
C GLY A 216 -14.29 9.07 6.70
N ALA A 217 -13.53 8.58 5.72
CA ALA A 217 -12.36 7.75 5.95
C ALA A 217 -11.10 8.55 6.33
N MET A 218 -11.10 9.87 6.09
CA MET A 218 -9.99 10.73 6.54
C MET A 218 -9.86 10.78 8.07
N GLU A 219 -10.90 10.44 8.83
CA GLU A 219 -10.86 10.41 10.29
C GLU A 219 -9.84 9.40 10.86
N TYR A 220 -9.41 8.43 10.05
CA TYR A 220 -8.44 7.39 10.42
C TYR A 220 -7.36 7.17 9.34
N THR A 221 -7.22 8.10 8.39
CA THR A 221 -6.30 7.95 7.26
C THR A 221 -5.27 9.08 7.22
N ILE A 222 -4.02 8.72 6.96
CA ILE A 222 -2.89 9.60 6.64
C ILE A 222 -2.66 9.50 5.13
N VAL A 223 -2.54 10.62 4.43
CA VAL A 223 -2.19 10.63 3.00
C VAL A 223 -0.80 11.20 2.82
N VAL A 224 0.09 10.41 2.23
CA VAL A 224 1.45 10.83 1.85
C VAL A 224 1.47 10.99 0.34
N ALA A 225 1.74 12.19 -0.15
CA ALA A 225 1.69 12.48 -1.57
C ALA A 225 3.06 12.92 -2.09
N ALA A 226 3.52 12.24 -3.14
CA ALA A 226 4.63 12.64 -3.99
C ALA A 226 4.12 12.66 -5.44
N SER A 227 3.76 13.84 -5.92
CA SER A 227 3.16 13.99 -7.25
C SER A 227 4.16 13.75 -8.37
N ALA A 228 3.65 13.58 -9.61
CA ALA A 228 4.50 13.40 -10.79
C ALA A 228 5.34 14.64 -11.15
N SER A 229 5.02 15.79 -10.59
CA SER A 229 5.81 17.03 -10.75
C SER A 229 6.93 17.18 -9.73
N GLU A 230 6.96 16.34 -8.69
CA GLU A 230 8.02 16.36 -7.70
C GLU A 230 9.26 15.58 -8.17
N SER A 231 10.41 15.85 -7.56
CA SER A 231 11.67 15.20 -7.90
C SER A 231 11.59 13.66 -7.74
N ALA A 232 12.41 12.95 -8.49
CA ALA A 232 12.51 11.49 -8.36
C ALA A 232 12.89 11.06 -6.94
N ALA A 233 13.67 11.87 -6.23
CA ALA A 233 14.01 11.65 -4.83
C ALA A 233 12.78 11.64 -3.91
N MET A 234 11.90 12.62 -4.05
CA MET A 234 10.68 12.71 -3.26
C MET A 234 9.75 11.52 -3.55
N GLN A 235 9.62 11.13 -4.82
CA GLN A 235 8.83 9.96 -5.22
C GLN A 235 9.41 8.66 -4.64
N TYR A 236 10.73 8.51 -4.64
CA TYR A 236 11.41 7.35 -4.06
C TYR A 236 11.23 7.26 -2.54
N VAL A 237 11.44 8.37 -1.83
CA VAL A 237 11.41 8.45 -0.36
C VAL A 237 10.00 8.27 0.20
N SER A 238 8.97 8.74 -0.52
CA SER A 238 7.57 8.76 -0.03
C SER A 238 7.05 7.41 0.47
N ALA A 239 7.41 6.30 -0.20
CA ALA A 239 7.01 4.97 0.22
C ALA A 239 7.58 4.58 1.59
N TYR A 240 8.85 4.90 1.83
CA TYR A 240 9.50 4.65 3.12
C TYR A 240 8.95 5.55 4.22
N SER A 241 8.69 6.81 3.92
CA SER A 241 8.06 7.75 4.84
C SER A 241 6.69 7.26 5.30
N GLY A 242 5.84 6.88 4.35
CA GLY A 242 4.52 6.30 4.66
C GLY A 242 4.62 5.01 5.47
N CYS A 243 5.60 4.15 5.16
CA CYS A 243 5.86 2.92 5.92
C CYS A 243 6.19 3.24 7.38
N THR A 244 7.09 4.19 7.63
CA THR A 244 7.47 4.62 8.98
C THR A 244 6.29 5.18 9.76
N MET A 245 5.41 5.94 9.10
CA MET A 245 4.18 6.44 9.73
C MET A 245 3.23 5.29 10.12
N GLY A 246 3.10 4.26 9.28
CA GLY A 246 2.30 3.06 9.59
C GLY A 246 2.92 2.20 10.70
N GLU A 247 4.23 2.05 10.71
CA GLU A 247 4.95 1.29 11.75
C GLU A 247 4.80 1.88 13.14
N TYR A 248 4.62 3.20 13.25
CA TYR A 248 4.37 3.85 14.51
C TYR A 248 3.22 3.19 15.29
N PHE A 249 2.13 2.84 14.60
CA PHE A 249 0.96 2.19 15.19
C PHE A 249 1.23 0.71 15.45
N ARG A 250 1.81 -0.02 14.49
CA ARG A 250 2.18 -1.44 14.65
C ARG A 250 3.05 -1.66 15.87
N ASP A 251 4.10 -0.86 16.04
CA ASP A 251 5.10 -1.04 17.11
C ASP A 251 4.55 -0.67 18.50
N ARG A 252 3.34 -0.10 18.56
CA ARG A 252 2.60 0.21 19.78
C ARG A 252 1.41 -0.71 20.05
N GLY A 253 1.32 -1.82 19.32
CA GLY A 253 0.27 -2.81 19.50
C GLY A 253 -1.08 -2.38 18.92
N GLU A 254 -1.04 -1.58 17.87
CA GLU A 254 -2.20 -1.19 17.08
C GLU A 254 -2.11 -1.80 15.67
N ASP A 255 -3.21 -1.74 14.93
CA ASP A 255 -3.25 -2.23 13.55
C ASP A 255 -3.23 -1.07 12.56
N ALA A 256 -2.43 -1.20 11.50
CA ALA A 256 -2.37 -0.25 10.42
C ALA A 256 -2.45 -0.94 9.04
N LEU A 257 -3.02 -0.23 8.09
CA LEU A 257 -3.06 -0.61 6.68
C LEU A 257 -2.30 0.43 5.86
N ILE A 258 -1.38 -0.01 5.02
CA ILE A 258 -0.69 0.87 4.08
C ILE A 258 -0.94 0.47 2.63
N VAL A 259 -1.25 1.46 1.81
CA VAL A 259 -1.40 1.32 0.35
C VAL A 259 -0.27 2.09 -0.32
N TYR A 260 0.44 1.44 -1.24
CA TYR A 260 1.47 2.09 -2.08
C TYR A 260 0.95 2.19 -3.51
N ASP A 261 0.56 3.37 -3.95
CA ASP A 261 -0.03 3.60 -5.27
C ASP A 261 0.84 4.56 -6.12
N ASP A 262 1.82 4.07 -6.90
CA ASP A 262 2.20 2.68 -7.12
C ASP A 262 3.74 2.46 -7.01
N LEU A 263 4.14 1.25 -6.72
CA LEU A 263 5.55 0.87 -6.61
C LEU A 263 6.27 0.78 -7.98
N SER A 264 5.53 0.66 -9.09
CA SER A 264 6.12 0.75 -10.43
C SER A 264 6.76 2.10 -10.67
N LYS A 265 6.08 3.18 -10.24
CA LYS A 265 6.61 4.54 -10.35
C LYS A 265 7.74 4.80 -9.36
N GLN A 266 7.67 4.21 -8.15
CA GLN A 266 8.80 4.24 -7.22
C GLN A 266 10.06 3.62 -7.85
N ALA A 267 9.93 2.47 -8.50
CA ALA A 267 11.05 1.82 -9.19
C ALA A 267 11.62 2.68 -10.32
N VAL A 268 10.76 3.34 -11.11
CA VAL A 268 11.18 4.27 -12.16
C VAL A 268 11.93 5.47 -11.57
N ALA A 269 11.42 6.06 -10.49
CA ALA A 269 12.09 7.16 -9.80
C ALA A 269 13.46 6.73 -9.26
N TYR A 270 13.54 5.56 -8.65
CA TYR A 270 14.80 5.01 -8.16
C TYR A 270 15.80 4.69 -9.29
N ARG A 271 15.32 4.21 -10.44
CA ARG A 271 16.13 4.03 -11.65
C ARG A 271 16.71 5.35 -12.12
N GLN A 272 15.92 6.42 -12.17
CA GLN A 272 16.37 7.75 -12.56
C GLN A 272 17.48 8.25 -11.61
N VAL A 273 17.25 8.22 -10.31
CA VAL A 273 18.25 8.61 -9.31
C VAL A 273 19.53 7.78 -9.45
N SER A 274 19.41 6.46 -9.63
CA SER A 274 20.56 5.56 -9.74
C SER A 274 21.40 5.82 -11.00
N LEU A 275 20.76 6.09 -12.14
CA LEU A 275 21.47 6.43 -13.39
C LEU A 275 22.19 7.76 -13.29
N LEU A 276 21.58 8.77 -12.67
CA LEU A 276 22.22 10.07 -12.43
C LEU A 276 23.40 9.96 -11.46
N LEU A 277 23.32 9.07 -10.48
CA LEU A 277 24.42 8.70 -9.58
C LEU A 277 25.48 7.81 -10.27
N ARG A 278 25.34 7.52 -11.56
CA ARG A 278 26.24 6.66 -12.35
C ARG A 278 26.38 5.24 -11.82
N ARG A 279 25.37 4.71 -11.14
CA ARG A 279 25.32 3.30 -10.78
C ARG A 279 25.14 2.42 -12.03
N PRO A 280 25.83 1.27 -12.14
CA PRO A 280 25.73 0.43 -13.33
C PRO A 280 24.29 -0.08 -13.51
N PRO A 281 23.71 0.10 -14.71
CA PRO A 281 22.36 -0.40 -15.00
C PRO A 281 22.36 -1.92 -15.23
N GLY A 282 21.30 -2.57 -14.77
CA GLY A 282 20.97 -3.97 -15.05
C GLY A 282 19.84 -4.11 -16.06
N ARG A 283 19.00 -5.14 -15.88
CA ARG A 283 17.84 -5.41 -16.74
C ARG A 283 16.90 -4.20 -16.79
N GLU A 284 16.44 -3.81 -17.97
CA GLU A 284 15.56 -2.67 -18.23
C GLU A 284 16.11 -1.33 -17.65
N ALA A 285 17.44 -1.24 -17.56
CA ALA A 285 18.17 -0.11 -16.96
C ALA A 285 17.88 0.12 -15.46
N TYR A 286 17.25 -0.82 -14.77
CA TYR A 286 17.12 -0.76 -13.31
C TYR A 286 18.48 -1.07 -12.64
N PRO A 287 18.77 -0.45 -11.49
CA PRO A 287 19.96 -0.80 -10.71
C PRO A 287 19.85 -2.22 -10.15
N GLY A 288 20.99 -2.86 -9.88
CA GLY A 288 21.03 -4.24 -9.40
C GLY A 288 20.32 -4.49 -8.07
N ASP A 289 20.09 -3.44 -7.29
CA ASP A 289 19.44 -3.48 -5.98
C ASP A 289 17.94 -3.13 -6.02
N VAL A 290 17.29 -3.07 -7.19
CA VAL A 290 15.86 -2.77 -7.29
C VAL A 290 14.98 -3.82 -6.60
N PHE A 291 15.40 -5.09 -6.56
CA PHE A 291 14.74 -6.10 -5.75
C PHE A 291 14.79 -5.74 -4.26
N TYR A 292 15.96 -5.36 -3.79
CA TYR A 292 16.17 -4.94 -2.40
C TYR A 292 15.42 -3.66 -2.05
N LEU A 293 15.23 -2.74 -3.00
CA LEU A 293 14.36 -1.57 -2.85
C LEU A 293 12.97 -1.94 -2.33
N HIS A 294 12.31 -2.88 -3.00
CA HIS A 294 10.96 -3.31 -2.64
C HIS A 294 10.93 -4.31 -1.48
N SER A 295 11.90 -5.22 -1.40
CA SER A 295 11.92 -6.24 -0.34
C SER A 295 12.14 -5.62 1.04
N ARG A 296 13.11 -4.69 1.20
CA ARG A 296 13.32 -4.01 2.49
C ARG A 296 12.15 -3.10 2.90
N LEU A 297 11.36 -2.61 1.95
CA LEU A 297 10.13 -1.87 2.21
C LEU A 297 9.00 -2.82 2.66
N LEU A 298 8.71 -3.84 1.86
CA LEU A 298 7.56 -4.71 2.05
C LEU A 298 7.73 -5.70 3.21
N GLU A 299 8.97 -6.11 3.53
CA GLU A 299 9.24 -6.93 4.70
C GLU A 299 8.96 -6.23 6.04
N ARG A 300 8.86 -4.91 6.03
CA ARG A 300 8.45 -4.11 7.20
C ARG A 300 6.95 -4.29 7.50
N ALA A 301 6.14 -4.67 6.52
CA ALA A 301 4.75 -5.07 6.75
C ALA A 301 4.73 -6.48 7.38
N ALA A 302 4.24 -6.55 8.62
CA ALA A 302 4.21 -7.78 9.38
C ALA A 302 3.21 -7.67 10.53
N ARG A 303 2.82 -8.81 11.09
CA ARG A 303 2.20 -8.89 12.40
C ARG A 303 3.31 -9.15 13.41
N VAL A 304 3.35 -8.35 14.47
CA VAL A 304 4.33 -8.46 15.56
C VAL A 304 3.67 -8.98 16.81
N ASN A 305 4.40 -9.80 17.57
CA ASN A 305 3.91 -10.41 18.81
C ASN A 305 3.95 -9.43 19.98
N ALA A 306 3.34 -9.85 21.10
CA ALA A 306 3.22 -9.02 22.29
C ALA A 306 4.57 -8.71 22.95
N ASP A 307 5.52 -9.65 22.90
CA ASP A 307 6.86 -9.46 23.49
C ASP A 307 7.63 -8.37 22.75
N TYR A 308 7.51 -8.31 21.42
CA TYR A 308 8.10 -7.24 20.63
C TYR A 308 7.51 -5.88 21.00
N VAL A 309 6.17 -5.79 21.09
CA VAL A 309 5.47 -4.54 21.44
C VAL A 309 5.85 -4.09 22.85
N GLU A 310 5.91 -4.99 23.82
CA GLU A 310 6.32 -4.68 25.19
C GLU A 310 7.77 -4.18 25.23
N ALA A 311 8.69 -4.85 24.54
CA ALA A 311 10.09 -4.43 24.44
C ALA A 311 10.24 -3.06 23.77
N PHE A 312 9.55 -2.83 22.63
CA PHE A 312 9.60 -1.57 21.90
C PHE A 312 9.05 -0.40 22.73
N THR A 313 7.94 -0.61 23.43
CA THR A 313 7.29 0.40 24.28
C THR A 313 7.90 0.50 25.69
N LYS A 314 9.00 -0.21 25.95
CA LYS A 314 9.66 -0.27 27.28
C LYS A 314 8.69 -0.62 28.42
N GLY A 315 7.78 -1.55 28.15
CA GLY A 315 6.79 -2.05 29.10
C GLY A 315 5.54 -1.18 29.23
N ALA A 316 5.39 -0.10 28.45
CA ALA A 316 4.21 0.75 28.50
C ALA A 316 2.94 0.06 27.92
N VAL A 317 3.10 -0.84 26.95
CA VAL A 317 2.04 -1.64 26.36
C VAL A 317 2.35 -3.11 26.56
N LYS A 318 1.42 -3.86 27.18
CA LYS A 318 1.59 -5.28 27.47
C LYS A 318 0.46 -6.13 26.92
N GLY A 319 0.81 -7.33 26.43
CA GLY A 319 -0.14 -8.32 25.97
C GLY A 319 -0.90 -7.95 24.69
N LYS A 320 -0.44 -6.93 23.95
CA LYS A 320 -1.01 -6.51 22.67
C LYS A 320 -0.10 -6.86 21.54
N THR A 321 -0.66 -7.40 20.46
CA THR A 321 0.00 -7.59 19.18
C THR A 321 -0.28 -6.39 18.30
N GLY A 322 0.62 -6.08 17.37
CA GLY A 322 0.41 -5.03 16.37
C GLY A 322 0.56 -5.56 14.95
N SER A 323 0.00 -4.86 13.99
CA SER A 323 0.16 -5.26 12.58
C SER A 323 0.29 -4.06 11.64
N LEU A 324 1.05 -4.26 10.56
CA LEU A 324 1.08 -3.39 9.39
C LEU A 324 0.78 -4.25 8.18
N THR A 325 -0.39 -4.08 7.60
CA THR A 325 -0.86 -4.76 6.39
C THR A 325 -0.49 -3.90 5.18
N ALA A 326 0.10 -4.47 4.15
CA ALA A 326 0.48 -3.73 2.95
C ALA A 326 -0.32 -4.17 1.73
N LEU A 327 -0.84 -3.20 1.00
CA LEU A 327 -1.44 -3.35 -0.33
C LEU A 327 -0.59 -2.56 -1.35
N PRO A 328 0.55 -3.11 -1.79
CA PRO A 328 1.31 -2.52 -2.87
C PRO A 328 0.54 -2.64 -4.19
N ILE A 329 0.62 -1.60 -5.01
CA ILE A 329 0.05 -1.59 -6.36
C ILE A 329 1.19 -1.65 -7.38
N ILE A 330 1.07 -2.52 -8.36
CA ILE A 330 1.95 -2.62 -9.53
C ILE A 330 1.14 -2.46 -10.80
N GLU A 331 1.64 -1.65 -11.71
CA GLU A 331 1.08 -1.47 -13.05
C GLU A 331 1.77 -2.41 -14.04
N THR A 332 0.97 -3.18 -14.78
CA THR A 332 1.44 -3.99 -15.90
C THR A 332 1.17 -3.29 -17.24
N GLN A 333 1.79 -3.78 -18.29
CA GLN A 333 1.52 -3.37 -19.68
C GLN A 333 1.02 -4.60 -20.43
N ALA A 334 -0.16 -4.50 -21.04
CA ALA A 334 -0.80 -5.58 -21.79
C ALA A 334 -0.91 -6.91 -21.00
N GLY A 335 -1.11 -6.84 -19.69
CA GLY A 335 -1.22 -8.02 -18.82
C GLY A 335 0.09 -8.78 -18.57
N ASP A 336 1.25 -8.23 -18.97
CA ASP A 336 2.54 -8.91 -18.81
C ASP A 336 3.00 -8.89 -17.35
N VAL A 337 2.76 -10.01 -16.66
CA VAL A 337 3.24 -10.26 -15.29
C VAL A 337 4.67 -10.78 -15.24
N SER A 338 5.27 -11.12 -16.40
CA SER A 338 6.64 -11.62 -16.50
C SER A 338 7.69 -10.52 -16.61
N ALA A 339 7.28 -9.26 -16.70
CA ALA A 339 8.14 -8.09 -16.67
C ALA A 339 8.95 -8.04 -15.35
N PHE A 340 10.07 -7.30 -15.36
CA PHE A 340 11.06 -7.37 -14.29
C PHE A 340 10.51 -6.92 -12.92
N VAL A 341 9.89 -5.75 -12.83
CA VAL A 341 9.36 -5.24 -11.56
C VAL A 341 8.17 -6.06 -11.04
N PRO A 342 7.14 -6.40 -11.86
CA PRO A 342 6.06 -7.28 -11.44
C PRO A 342 6.55 -8.60 -10.84
N THR A 343 7.46 -9.30 -11.52
CA THR A 343 8.01 -10.60 -11.06
C THR A 343 8.68 -10.47 -9.69
N ASN A 344 9.46 -9.41 -9.49
CA ASN A 344 10.11 -9.16 -8.21
C ASN A 344 9.09 -8.97 -7.09
N VAL A 345 8.07 -8.14 -7.29
CA VAL A 345 7.09 -7.83 -6.23
C VAL A 345 6.17 -9.03 -5.95
N ILE A 346 5.77 -9.81 -6.98
CA ILE A 346 5.04 -11.06 -6.79
C ILE A 346 5.81 -12.03 -5.88
N SER A 347 7.14 -12.11 -6.03
CA SER A 347 7.97 -13.00 -5.20
C SER A 347 8.10 -12.55 -3.75
N ILE A 348 8.02 -11.23 -3.49
CA ILE A 348 8.14 -10.65 -2.15
C ILE A 348 6.81 -10.74 -1.37
N THR A 349 5.67 -10.65 -2.07
CA THR A 349 4.35 -10.57 -1.46
C THR A 349 3.76 -11.94 -1.10
N ASP A 350 2.76 -11.95 -0.23
CA ASP A 350 2.08 -13.15 0.27
C ASP A 350 0.86 -13.52 -0.61
N GLY A 351 0.82 -13.02 -1.83
CA GLY A 351 -0.21 -13.26 -2.82
C GLY A 351 -0.48 -12.04 -3.68
N GLN A 352 -1.40 -12.17 -4.61
CA GLN A 352 -1.78 -11.09 -5.52
C GLN A 352 -3.27 -11.11 -5.88
N ILE A 353 -3.84 -9.92 -5.99
CA ILE A 353 -5.15 -9.63 -6.59
C ILE A 353 -4.89 -9.14 -8.01
N PHE A 354 -5.17 -9.96 -9.00
CA PHE A 354 -4.94 -9.63 -10.41
C PHE A 354 -6.20 -9.03 -11.04
N LEU A 355 -6.07 -7.81 -11.57
CA LEU A 355 -7.14 -7.09 -12.27
C LEU A 355 -6.90 -7.19 -13.78
N GLU A 356 -7.86 -7.79 -14.49
CA GLU A 356 -7.74 -8.10 -15.91
C GLU A 356 -8.52 -7.10 -16.77
N THR A 357 -7.88 -6.58 -17.81
CA THR A 357 -8.46 -5.59 -18.74
C THR A 357 -9.67 -6.14 -19.48
N SER A 358 -9.64 -7.40 -19.90
CA SER A 358 -10.76 -8.06 -20.58
C SER A 358 -12.03 -8.11 -19.74
N LEU A 359 -11.90 -8.44 -18.44
CA LEU A 359 -13.01 -8.45 -17.49
C LEU A 359 -13.53 -7.02 -17.24
N PHE A 360 -12.63 -6.05 -17.12
CA PHE A 360 -13.01 -4.65 -16.94
C PHE A 360 -13.84 -4.13 -18.12
N ASN A 361 -13.41 -4.43 -19.35
CA ASN A 361 -14.09 -4.04 -20.58
C ASN A 361 -15.42 -4.78 -20.75
N ALA A 362 -15.54 -6.02 -20.27
CA ALA A 362 -16.78 -6.77 -20.21
C ALA A 362 -17.77 -6.28 -19.12
N GLY A 363 -17.41 -5.21 -18.39
CA GLY A 363 -18.26 -4.63 -17.33
C GLY A 363 -18.26 -5.40 -16.02
N ILE A 364 -17.33 -6.35 -15.83
CA ILE A 364 -17.14 -7.05 -14.56
C ILE A 364 -16.23 -6.17 -13.68
N ARG A 365 -16.80 -5.57 -12.64
CA ARG A 365 -16.11 -4.64 -11.74
C ARG A 365 -16.42 -4.93 -10.28
N PRO A 366 -15.41 -5.15 -9.42
CA PRO A 366 -13.97 -5.16 -9.72
C PRO A 366 -13.58 -6.29 -10.70
N ALA A 367 -12.61 -6.00 -11.57
CA ALA A 367 -12.20 -6.89 -12.66
C ALA A 367 -11.22 -7.98 -12.20
N ILE A 368 -11.51 -8.61 -11.07
CA ILE A 368 -10.62 -9.58 -10.42
C ILE A 368 -10.66 -10.92 -11.16
N ASN A 369 -9.50 -11.37 -11.60
CA ASN A 369 -9.34 -12.70 -12.16
C ASN A 369 -9.10 -13.71 -11.04
N ALA A 370 -10.14 -14.47 -10.68
CA ALA A 370 -10.10 -15.49 -9.61
C ALA A 370 -9.14 -16.65 -9.91
N GLY A 371 -8.79 -16.90 -11.18
CA GLY A 371 -7.91 -18.02 -11.58
C GLY A 371 -6.45 -17.79 -11.25
N ILE A 372 -5.99 -16.54 -11.38
CA ILE A 372 -4.58 -16.16 -11.15
C ILE A 372 -4.37 -15.30 -9.91
N SER A 373 -5.45 -14.90 -9.24
CA SER A 373 -5.38 -14.25 -7.93
C SER A 373 -5.22 -15.29 -6.83
N VAL A 374 -4.29 -15.03 -5.91
CA VAL A 374 -3.94 -15.99 -4.85
C VAL A 374 -3.68 -15.25 -3.55
N SER A 375 -4.22 -15.73 -2.45
CA SER A 375 -3.79 -15.40 -1.09
C SER A 375 -3.09 -16.59 -0.46
N ARG A 376 -1.83 -16.43 -0.06
CA ARG A 376 -1.06 -17.49 0.61
C ARG A 376 -1.51 -17.73 2.06
N VAL A 377 -2.16 -16.76 2.68
CA VAL A 377 -2.76 -16.88 4.01
C VAL A 377 -4.12 -17.59 3.92
N GLY A 378 -4.91 -17.27 2.90
CA GLY A 378 -6.16 -17.96 2.59
C GLY A 378 -7.18 -17.93 3.74
N GLY A 379 -7.78 -19.06 4.02
CA GLY A 379 -8.89 -19.18 5.00
C GLY A 379 -8.53 -18.81 6.44
N ALA A 380 -7.25 -18.65 6.81
CA ALA A 380 -6.85 -18.10 8.11
C ALA A 380 -7.14 -16.59 8.22
N ALA A 381 -7.20 -15.90 7.07
CA ALA A 381 -7.55 -14.48 6.95
C ALA A 381 -9.06 -14.25 6.71
N GLN A 382 -9.90 -15.22 6.93
CA GLN A 382 -11.36 -15.09 6.79
C GLN A 382 -12.06 -15.22 8.14
N THR A 383 -13.16 -14.48 8.30
CA THR A 383 -14.11 -14.74 9.39
C THR A 383 -14.75 -16.12 9.21
N LYS A 384 -15.20 -16.74 10.30
CA LYS A 384 -15.91 -18.05 10.22
C LYS A 384 -17.10 -17.99 9.28
N LEU A 385 -17.85 -16.88 9.29
CA LEU A 385 -19.00 -16.66 8.42
C LEU A 385 -18.61 -16.72 6.94
N VAL A 386 -17.66 -15.90 6.52
CA VAL A 386 -17.22 -15.84 5.12
C VAL A 386 -16.54 -17.14 4.70
N LYS A 387 -15.68 -17.71 5.54
CA LYS A 387 -14.97 -18.96 5.25
C LYS A 387 -15.91 -20.13 4.93
N ASN A 388 -16.99 -20.28 5.72
CA ASN A 388 -17.94 -21.36 5.52
C ASN A 388 -18.78 -21.18 4.24
N LEU A 389 -18.97 -19.95 3.79
CA LEU A 389 -19.82 -19.62 2.64
C LEU A 389 -19.05 -19.42 1.33
N SER A 390 -17.75 -19.17 1.38
CA SER A 390 -16.96 -18.83 0.19
C SER A 390 -16.42 -20.04 -0.57
N GLY A 391 -16.33 -21.22 0.05
CA GLY A 391 -15.72 -22.40 -0.57
C GLY A 391 -16.38 -22.83 -1.88
N GLY A 392 -17.71 -22.80 -1.95
CA GLY A 392 -18.48 -23.13 -3.16
C GLY A 392 -18.27 -22.15 -4.30
N ILE A 393 -18.19 -20.86 -3.99
CA ILE A 393 -18.13 -19.78 -4.99
C ILE A 393 -16.87 -19.88 -5.86
N ARG A 394 -15.72 -20.14 -5.26
CA ARG A 394 -14.46 -20.30 -6.01
C ARG A 394 -14.51 -21.51 -6.94
N THR A 395 -15.11 -22.59 -6.49
CA THR A 395 -15.29 -23.80 -7.29
C THR A 395 -16.25 -23.55 -8.46
N ASP A 396 -17.40 -22.94 -8.19
CA ASP A 396 -18.40 -22.58 -9.20
C ASP A 396 -17.80 -21.69 -10.30
N LEU A 397 -17.00 -20.69 -9.93
CA LEU A 397 -16.33 -19.80 -10.88
C LEU A 397 -15.24 -20.50 -11.70
N ALA A 398 -14.46 -21.40 -11.09
CA ALA A 398 -13.45 -22.16 -11.81
C ALA A 398 -14.10 -23.07 -12.87
N GLN A 399 -15.14 -23.81 -12.48
CA GLN A 399 -15.93 -24.65 -13.40
C GLN A 399 -16.60 -23.82 -14.50
N TYR A 400 -17.19 -22.69 -14.14
CA TYR A 400 -17.81 -21.78 -15.11
C TYR A 400 -16.83 -21.35 -16.21
N ARG A 401 -15.59 -20.97 -15.82
CA ARG A 401 -14.57 -20.52 -16.79
C ARG A 401 -14.16 -21.62 -17.75
N GLU A 402 -13.95 -22.83 -17.24
CA GLU A 402 -13.64 -23.98 -18.07
C GLU A 402 -14.78 -24.29 -19.03
N LEU A 403 -16.02 -24.38 -18.53
CA LEU A 403 -17.18 -24.70 -19.33
C LEU A 403 -17.54 -23.58 -20.32
N ALA A 404 -17.40 -22.31 -19.96
CA ALA A 404 -17.68 -21.18 -20.83
C ALA A 404 -16.76 -21.15 -22.07
N ALA A 405 -15.49 -21.58 -21.93
CA ALA A 405 -14.58 -21.72 -23.05
C ALA A 405 -15.04 -22.83 -24.03
N PHE A 406 -15.53 -23.95 -23.51
CA PHE A 406 -16.05 -25.04 -24.33
C PHE A 406 -17.44 -24.72 -24.96
N ALA A 407 -18.30 -24.01 -24.22
CA ALA A 407 -19.65 -23.67 -24.68
C ALA A 407 -19.66 -22.79 -25.94
N GLN A 408 -18.60 -22.07 -26.23
CA GLN A 408 -18.47 -21.30 -27.47
C GLN A 408 -18.37 -22.18 -28.72
N PHE A 409 -17.96 -23.44 -28.58
CA PHE A 409 -17.73 -24.38 -29.68
C PHE A 409 -18.74 -25.55 -29.73
N ALA A 410 -19.50 -25.75 -28.66
CA ALA A 410 -20.42 -26.88 -28.57
C ALA A 410 -21.86 -26.46 -28.97
N SER A 411 -22.43 -27.17 -29.95
CA SER A 411 -23.80 -26.93 -30.41
C SER A 411 -24.88 -27.50 -29.46
N ASP A 412 -24.56 -28.57 -28.71
CA ASP A 412 -25.45 -29.20 -27.74
C ASP A 412 -24.77 -29.38 -26.39
N LEU A 413 -25.31 -28.73 -25.38
CA LEU A 413 -24.87 -28.85 -23.99
C LEU A 413 -25.91 -29.71 -23.23
N ASP A 414 -25.43 -30.64 -22.43
CA ASP A 414 -26.30 -31.40 -21.52
C ASP A 414 -26.90 -30.49 -20.43
N GLU A 415 -27.98 -30.94 -19.81
CA GLU A 415 -28.70 -30.12 -18.83
C GLU A 415 -27.87 -29.76 -17.59
N ALA A 416 -26.98 -30.66 -17.17
CA ALA A 416 -26.12 -30.44 -16.01
C ALA A 416 -25.08 -29.34 -16.30
N THR A 417 -24.42 -29.40 -17.46
CA THR A 417 -23.48 -28.37 -17.93
C THR A 417 -24.16 -27.01 -18.09
N ARG A 418 -25.39 -26.99 -18.62
CA ARG A 418 -26.15 -25.74 -18.76
C ARG A 418 -26.45 -25.11 -17.39
N LYS A 419 -26.89 -25.92 -16.41
CA LYS A 419 -27.14 -25.44 -15.03
C LYS A 419 -25.87 -24.88 -14.37
N GLN A 420 -24.70 -25.51 -14.58
CA GLN A 420 -23.43 -24.99 -14.07
C GLN A 420 -23.03 -23.66 -14.72
N LEU A 421 -23.24 -23.54 -16.04
CA LEU A 421 -22.98 -22.26 -16.75
C LEU A 421 -23.93 -21.15 -16.26
N ASP A 422 -25.20 -21.44 -16.10
CA ASP A 422 -26.18 -20.48 -15.60
C ASP A 422 -25.89 -20.04 -14.18
N ARG A 423 -25.49 -20.98 -13.30
CA ARG A 423 -25.07 -20.66 -11.93
C ARG A 423 -23.79 -19.82 -11.92
N GLY A 424 -22.77 -20.18 -12.70
CA GLY A 424 -21.52 -19.44 -12.77
C GLY A 424 -21.70 -18.02 -13.33
N ALA A 425 -22.61 -17.84 -14.30
CA ALA A 425 -22.96 -16.53 -14.82
C ALA A 425 -23.62 -15.64 -13.74
N ARG A 426 -24.52 -16.20 -12.94
CA ARG A 426 -25.15 -15.48 -11.80
C ARG A 426 -24.15 -15.12 -10.72
N VAL A 427 -23.28 -16.05 -10.35
CA VAL A 427 -22.20 -15.78 -9.38
C VAL A 427 -21.27 -14.68 -9.88
N THR A 428 -20.91 -14.70 -11.17
CA THR A 428 -20.09 -13.65 -11.79
C THR A 428 -20.78 -12.29 -11.73
N GLU A 429 -22.08 -12.24 -12.02
CA GLU A 429 -22.87 -11.00 -11.92
C GLU A 429 -22.97 -10.52 -10.47
N LEU A 430 -23.24 -11.44 -9.53
CA LEU A 430 -23.36 -11.13 -8.10
C LEU A 430 -22.07 -10.53 -7.52
N LEU A 431 -20.90 -10.95 -7.98
CA LEU A 431 -19.60 -10.45 -7.49
C LEU A 431 -19.29 -9.03 -7.98
N LYS A 432 -20.06 -8.49 -8.90
CA LYS A 432 -19.94 -7.06 -9.27
C LYS A 432 -20.33 -6.19 -8.08
N GLN A 433 -19.61 -5.09 -7.94
CA GLN A 433 -19.81 -4.14 -6.84
C GLN A 433 -19.45 -2.74 -7.31
N ALA A 434 -20.25 -1.74 -6.94
CA ALA A 434 -19.97 -0.35 -7.24
C ALA A 434 -18.73 0.15 -6.49
N GLN A 435 -18.03 1.10 -7.05
CA GLN A 435 -16.91 1.77 -6.39
C GLN A 435 -17.37 2.51 -5.12
N TYR A 436 -16.51 2.52 -4.12
CA TYR A 436 -16.73 3.22 -2.83
C TYR A 436 -17.99 2.74 -2.09
N SER A 437 -18.32 1.47 -2.28
CA SER A 437 -19.49 0.82 -1.68
C SER A 437 -19.13 -0.52 -1.03
N PRO A 438 -18.17 -0.52 -0.09
CA PRO A 438 -17.80 -1.75 0.61
C PRO A 438 -19.00 -2.27 1.44
N GLN A 439 -19.13 -3.59 1.54
CA GLN A 439 -20.20 -4.25 2.28
C GLN A 439 -19.71 -4.71 3.65
N SER A 440 -20.59 -4.61 4.66
CA SER A 440 -20.36 -5.21 5.98
C SER A 440 -20.33 -6.74 5.91
N ILE A 441 -19.72 -7.37 6.91
CA ILE A 441 -19.57 -8.83 6.98
C ILE A 441 -20.94 -9.52 7.00
N SER A 442 -21.90 -8.96 7.73
CA SER A 442 -23.27 -9.50 7.85
C SER A 442 -24.01 -9.50 6.52
N ILE A 443 -23.93 -8.40 5.78
CA ILE A 443 -24.56 -8.24 4.46
C ILE A 443 -23.88 -9.14 3.44
N MET A 444 -22.55 -9.17 3.41
CA MET A 444 -21.79 -10.07 2.55
C MET A 444 -22.12 -11.54 2.86
N GLY A 445 -22.19 -11.91 4.13
CA GLY A 445 -22.59 -13.26 4.57
C GLY A 445 -23.99 -13.63 4.10
N ALA A 446 -24.96 -12.73 4.20
CA ALA A 446 -26.32 -12.96 3.70
C ALA A 446 -26.35 -13.17 2.17
N THR A 447 -25.56 -12.36 1.43
CA THR A 447 -25.44 -12.49 -0.03
C THR A 447 -24.82 -13.83 -0.45
N LEU A 448 -23.70 -14.23 0.18
CA LEU A 448 -23.05 -15.50 -0.07
C LEU A 448 -23.94 -16.70 0.32
N PHE A 449 -24.68 -16.56 1.41
CA PHE A 449 -25.64 -17.58 1.83
C PHE A 449 -26.77 -17.72 0.82
N ALA A 450 -27.34 -16.64 0.33
CA ALA A 450 -28.42 -16.64 -0.62
C ALA A 450 -28.03 -17.36 -1.92
N VAL A 451 -26.86 -17.12 -2.47
CA VAL A 451 -26.39 -17.80 -3.68
C VAL A 451 -26.09 -19.27 -3.43
N ASN A 452 -25.48 -19.61 -2.28
CA ASN A 452 -25.16 -21.00 -1.96
C ASN A 452 -26.40 -21.87 -1.74
N LYS A 453 -27.47 -21.32 -1.19
CA LYS A 453 -28.75 -22.01 -0.98
C LYS A 453 -29.68 -21.98 -2.19
N GLY A 454 -29.21 -21.43 -3.34
CA GLY A 454 -29.96 -21.45 -4.60
C GLY A 454 -31.10 -20.44 -4.70
N TYR A 455 -31.19 -19.44 -3.81
CA TYR A 455 -32.23 -18.40 -3.86
C TYR A 455 -32.19 -17.55 -5.13
N MET A 456 -31.09 -17.58 -5.87
CA MET A 456 -30.89 -16.82 -7.11
C MET A 456 -30.93 -17.69 -8.39
N ASP A 457 -31.15 -19.02 -8.26
CA ASP A 457 -31.01 -19.95 -9.39
C ASP A 457 -32.09 -19.76 -10.48
N ASP A 458 -33.25 -19.23 -10.14
CA ASP A 458 -34.35 -18.89 -11.04
C ASP A 458 -34.40 -17.40 -11.42
N ILE A 459 -33.47 -16.58 -10.92
CA ILE A 459 -33.41 -15.16 -11.25
C ILE A 459 -32.63 -14.97 -12.57
N GLU A 460 -33.12 -14.14 -13.46
CA GLU A 460 -32.38 -13.77 -14.66
C GLU A 460 -31.07 -13.08 -14.31
N VAL A 461 -29.98 -13.38 -15.04
CA VAL A 461 -28.66 -12.82 -14.77
C VAL A 461 -28.66 -11.28 -14.65
N LYS A 462 -29.43 -10.60 -15.50
CA LYS A 462 -29.56 -9.14 -15.48
C LYS A 462 -30.27 -8.60 -14.23
N GLN A 463 -31.03 -9.41 -13.53
CA GLN A 463 -31.79 -9.03 -12.33
C GLN A 463 -31.06 -9.39 -11.03
N VAL A 464 -29.94 -10.12 -11.09
CA VAL A 464 -29.22 -10.59 -9.90
C VAL A 464 -28.81 -9.44 -8.98
N LEU A 465 -28.27 -8.36 -9.51
CA LEU A 465 -27.88 -7.20 -8.70
C LEU A 465 -29.09 -6.43 -8.14
N HIS A 466 -30.22 -6.40 -8.88
CA HIS A 466 -31.45 -5.83 -8.36
C HIS A 466 -32.02 -6.68 -7.22
N PHE A 467 -32.02 -7.99 -7.38
CA PHE A 467 -32.40 -8.92 -6.31
C PHE A 467 -31.53 -8.73 -5.07
N GLU A 468 -30.22 -8.64 -5.23
CA GLU A 468 -29.29 -8.36 -4.13
C GLU A 468 -29.63 -7.04 -3.42
N TYR A 469 -29.85 -5.97 -4.17
CA TYR A 469 -30.17 -4.66 -3.62
C TYR A 469 -31.46 -4.68 -2.79
N GLU A 470 -32.55 -5.24 -3.33
CA GLU A 470 -33.82 -5.35 -2.64
C GLU A 470 -33.76 -6.29 -1.41
N MET A 471 -33.01 -7.38 -1.52
CA MET A 471 -32.70 -8.28 -0.41
C MET A 471 -32.01 -7.56 0.73
N HIS A 472 -31.00 -6.77 0.43
CA HIS A 472 -30.27 -5.99 1.44
C HIS A 472 -31.20 -4.97 2.12
N ALA A 473 -32.04 -4.28 1.36
CA ALA A 473 -33.02 -3.32 1.89
C ALA A 473 -34.03 -4.04 2.82
N TYR A 474 -34.55 -5.18 2.39
CA TYR A 474 -35.46 -5.99 3.18
C TYR A 474 -34.85 -6.48 4.50
N LEU A 475 -33.62 -7.03 4.45
CA LEU A 475 -32.92 -7.51 5.65
C LEU A 475 -32.62 -6.39 6.63
N LYS A 476 -32.16 -5.24 6.15
CA LYS A 476 -31.91 -4.05 6.97
C LYS A 476 -33.18 -3.53 7.64
N ALA A 477 -34.31 -3.56 6.94
CA ALA A 477 -35.55 -3.02 7.46
C ALA A 477 -36.25 -3.99 8.46
N LYS A 478 -36.23 -5.29 8.21
CA LYS A 478 -37.02 -6.29 8.97
C LYS A 478 -36.19 -7.20 9.86
N HIS A 479 -34.92 -7.38 9.59
CA HIS A 479 -34.03 -8.31 10.27
C HIS A 479 -32.74 -7.65 10.76
N ALA A 480 -32.80 -6.39 11.20
CA ALA A 480 -31.66 -5.63 11.68
C ALA A 480 -30.96 -6.31 12.87
N ALA A 481 -31.70 -6.97 13.75
CA ALA A 481 -31.14 -7.68 14.91
C ALA A 481 -30.30 -8.90 14.47
N LEU A 482 -30.76 -9.66 13.46
CA LEU A 482 -30.00 -10.76 12.86
C LEU A 482 -28.70 -10.26 12.23
N LEU A 483 -28.77 -9.17 11.45
CA LEU A 483 -27.57 -8.57 10.85
C LEU A 483 -26.59 -8.11 11.91
N ALA A 484 -27.07 -7.48 12.99
CA ALA A 484 -26.22 -7.04 14.10
C ALA A 484 -25.55 -8.23 14.80
N LYS A 485 -26.26 -9.35 15.00
CA LYS A 485 -25.70 -10.58 15.54
C LYS A 485 -24.61 -11.16 14.63
N LEU A 486 -24.87 -11.29 13.34
CA LEU A 486 -23.87 -11.78 12.36
C LEU A 486 -22.64 -10.88 12.28
N GLU A 487 -22.81 -9.57 12.42
CA GLU A 487 -21.70 -8.60 12.43
C GLU A 487 -20.83 -8.74 13.69
N ALA A 488 -21.45 -8.96 14.85
CA ALA A 488 -20.75 -9.12 16.13
C ALA A 488 -20.04 -10.47 16.23
N ASP A 489 -20.75 -11.56 15.93
CA ASP A 489 -20.24 -12.94 16.11
C ASP A 489 -19.29 -13.36 14.98
N LYS A 490 -19.43 -12.73 13.80
CA LYS A 490 -18.66 -13.07 12.58
C LYS A 490 -18.73 -14.56 12.22
N ALA A 491 -19.81 -15.19 12.66
CA ALA A 491 -20.13 -16.60 12.48
C ALA A 491 -21.65 -16.78 12.34
N MET A 492 -22.07 -17.90 11.78
CA MET A 492 -23.49 -18.27 11.65
C MET A 492 -23.73 -19.53 12.49
N ASP A 493 -24.50 -19.37 13.54
CA ASP A 493 -25.03 -20.51 14.32
C ASP A 493 -26.29 -21.08 13.68
N LYS A 494 -26.81 -22.19 14.21
CA LYS A 494 -27.99 -22.85 13.66
C LYS A 494 -29.26 -21.98 13.73
N ASP A 495 -29.37 -21.15 14.75
CA ASP A 495 -30.54 -20.29 14.95
C ASP A 495 -30.49 -19.12 13.95
N ALA A 496 -29.32 -18.49 13.77
CA ALA A 496 -29.13 -17.47 12.76
C ALA A 496 -29.32 -18.02 11.33
N GLU A 497 -28.86 -19.25 11.05
CA GLU A 497 -29.10 -19.91 9.77
C GLU A 497 -30.60 -20.15 9.51
N ALA A 498 -31.33 -20.62 10.51
CA ALA A 498 -32.77 -20.84 10.41
C ALA A 498 -33.53 -19.52 10.20
N GLU A 499 -33.17 -18.46 10.96
CA GLU A 499 -33.79 -17.14 10.84
C GLU A 499 -33.50 -16.52 9.45
N LEU A 500 -32.24 -16.59 8.98
CA LEU A 500 -31.88 -16.08 7.66
C LEU A 500 -32.58 -16.84 6.53
N THR A 501 -32.70 -18.17 6.66
CA THR A 501 -33.47 -19.02 5.73
C THR A 501 -34.93 -18.60 5.66
N ALA A 502 -35.59 -18.40 6.81
CA ALA A 502 -36.95 -17.92 6.88
C ALA A 502 -37.11 -16.52 6.24
N ALA A 503 -36.19 -15.60 6.56
CA ALA A 503 -36.18 -14.24 6.03
C ALA A 503 -36.05 -14.23 4.51
N LEU A 504 -35.08 -14.98 3.94
CA LEU A 504 -34.86 -15.05 2.50
C LEU A 504 -36.04 -15.75 1.77
N THR A 505 -36.63 -16.77 2.38
CA THR A 505 -37.82 -17.46 1.83
C THR A 505 -39.03 -16.51 1.78
N ALA A 506 -39.20 -15.69 2.83
CA ALA A 506 -40.27 -14.68 2.87
C ALA A 506 -40.01 -13.55 1.84
N PHE A 507 -38.76 -13.08 1.75
CA PHE A 507 -38.35 -12.07 0.77
C PHE A 507 -38.60 -12.54 -0.67
N LYS A 508 -38.18 -13.77 -1.00
CA LYS A 508 -38.31 -14.32 -2.35
C LYS A 508 -39.78 -14.39 -2.82
N LYS A 509 -40.72 -14.62 -1.91
CA LYS A 509 -42.17 -14.62 -2.23
C LYS A 509 -42.68 -13.21 -2.58
N THR A 510 -42.00 -12.17 -2.15
CA THR A 510 -42.40 -10.78 -2.41
C THR A 510 -41.62 -10.13 -3.55
N PHE A 511 -40.56 -10.78 -3.98
CA PHE A 511 -39.78 -10.32 -5.14
C PHE A 511 -40.47 -10.73 -6.42
N ALA A 512 -40.91 -9.76 -7.20
CA ALA A 512 -41.65 -9.97 -8.46
C ALA A 512 -40.73 -9.78 -9.68
#